data_77b22b248920aeaf4fbc0e949252b85e
#
_entry.id   77b22b248920aeaf4fbc0e949252b85e
#
_cell.length_a   1.000
_cell.length_b   1.000
_cell.length_c   1.000
_cell.angle_alpha   90.00
_cell.angle_beta   90.00
_cell.angle_gamma   90.00
#
_symmetry.space_group_name_H-M   'P 1'
#
loop_
_entity.id
_entity.type
_entity.pdbx_description
1 polymer ?
#
loop_
_entity_poly.entity_id
_entity_poly.type
_entity_poly.pdbx_seq_one_letter_code
_entity_poly.pdbx_strand_id
1 'polypeptide(L)'
;MIGEIMPANIDEYIALFPPDVQTMLQRIRLTISQAAPDAQECISYNMPAFTLQGTLVYFAAFKKHIGFYPPLRADAKLAKAISPYAGEKGNLRFPLDQPIPFDLIAKIVKLRIKQNLSKARRHARTSK
;
A
#
# COMPACT_ATOMS: atom_id res chain seq x y z
N MET A 1 -12.32 23.63 -10.45
CA MET A 1 -11.90 23.45 -9.08
C MET A 1 -10.98 22.28 -8.91
N ILE A 2 -9.83 22.55 -8.32
CA ILE A 2 -8.77 21.56 -8.20
C ILE A 2 -9.19 20.38 -7.33
N GLY A 3 -9.97 20.63 -6.28
CA GLY A 3 -10.41 19.57 -5.37
C GLY A 3 -11.31 18.52 -5.99
N GLU A 4 -11.77 18.75 -7.20
CA GLU A 4 -12.66 17.83 -7.89
C GLU A 4 -11.94 16.90 -8.86
N ILE A 5 -10.62 17.07 -9.02
CA ILE A 5 -9.85 16.21 -9.89
C ILE A 5 -9.70 14.84 -9.21
N MET A 6 -10.27 13.83 -9.82
CA MET A 6 -10.21 12.47 -9.33
C MET A 6 -9.37 11.63 -10.28
N PRO A 7 -8.25 11.07 -9.82
CA PRO A 7 -7.41 10.28 -10.71
C PRO A 7 -8.12 9.00 -11.15
N ALA A 8 -7.99 8.67 -12.41
CA ALA A 8 -8.55 7.44 -12.97
C ALA A 8 -7.58 6.26 -12.83
N ASN A 9 -6.29 6.54 -12.65
CA ASN A 9 -5.25 5.52 -12.52
C ASN A 9 -4.09 6.07 -11.69
N ILE A 10 -3.12 5.19 -11.42
CA ILE A 10 -1.97 5.56 -10.57
C ILE A 10 -1.11 6.64 -11.23
N ASP A 11 -0.93 6.58 -12.56
CA ASP A 11 -0.15 7.61 -13.26
C ASP A 11 -0.74 8.99 -13.04
N GLU A 12 -2.07 9.12 -13.16
CA GLU A 12 -2.74 10.40 -12.93
C GLU A 12 -2.62 10.85 -11.49
N TYR A 13 -2.71 9.91 -10.55
CA TYR A 13 -2.54 10.25 -9.14
C TYR A 13 -1.15 10.84 -8.87
N ILE A 14 -0.12 10.16 -9.35
CA ILE A 14 1.27 10.59 -9.12
C ILE A 14 1.51 11.96 -9.74
N ALA A 15 0.91 12.24 -10.90
CA ALA A 15 1.08 13.52 -11.58
C ALA A 15 0.57 14.72 -10.78
N LEU A 16 -0.23 14.51 -9.74
CA LEU A 16 -0.75 15.58 -8.89
C LEU A 16 0.29 16.19 -7.95
N PHE A 17 1.46 15.56 -7.83
CA PHE A 17 2.45 15.91 -6.79
C PHE A 17 3.71 16.54 -7.37
N PRO A 18 4.52 17.21 -6.53
CA PRO A 18 5.82 17.74 -6.97
C PRO A 18 6.78 16.64 -7.41
N PRO A 19 7.81 16.95 -8.22
CA PRO A 19 8.70 15.93 -8.78
C PRO A 19 9.39 15.02 -7.76
N ASP A 20 9.78 15.54 -6.61
CA ASP A 20 10.42 14.73 -5.57
C ASP A 20 9.46 13.71 -4.97
N VAL A 21 8.20 14.12 -4.75
CA VAL A 21 7.17 13.20 -4.27
C VAL A 21 6.80 12.19 -5.36
N GLN A 22 6.74 12.63 -6.61
CA GLN A 22 6.49 11.73 -7.74
C GLN A 22 7.52 10.61 -7.78
N THR A 23 8.81 10.94 -7.64
CA THR A 23 9.88 9.95 -7.64
C THR A 23 9.68 8.93 -6.52
N MET A 24 9.34 9.40 -5.34
CA MET A 24 9.10 8.55 -4.18
C MET A 24 7.90 7.63 -4.42
N LEU A 25 6.79 8.17 -4.93
CA LEU A 25 5.60 7.38 -5.22
C LEU A 25 5.86 6.31 -6.28
N GLN A 26 6.64 6.64 -7.31
CA GLN A 26 7.02 5.66 -8.34
C GLN A 26 7.86 4.53 -7.74
N ARG A 27 8.75 4.83 -6.81
CA ARG A 27 9.56 3.79 -6.15
C ARG A 27 8.70 2.89 -5.27
N ILE A 28 7.73 3.45 -4.55
CA ILE A 28 6.78 2.65 -3.78
C ILE A 28 5.98 1.74 -4.72
N ARG A 29 5.46 2.30 -5.79
CA ARG A 29 4.72 1.55 -6.81
C ARG A 29 5.55 0.39 -7.36
N LEU A 30 6.80 0.65 -7.71
CA LEU A 30 7.70 -0.38 -8.24
C LEU A 30 7.98 -1.46 -7.20
N THR A 31 8.23 -1.08 -5.96
CA THR A 31 8.47 -2.01 -4.86
C THR A 31 7.28 -2.97 -4.69
N ILE A 32 6.06 -2.43 -4.70
CA ILE A 32 4.86 -3.25 -4.58
C ILE A 32 4.71 -4.16 -5.79
N SER A 33 4.91 -3.65 -6.99
CA SER A 33 4.81 -4.44 -8.23
C SER A 33 5.81 -5.59 -8.25
N GLN A 34 7.02 -5.38 -7.77
CA GLN A 34 8.04 -6.42 -7.71
C GLN A 34 7.71 -7.48 -6.67
N ALA A 35 7.13 -7.07 -5.55
CA ALA A 35 6.71 -8.00 -4.49
C ALA A 35 5.44 -8.77 -4.86
N ALA A 36 4.60 -8.20 -5.72
CA ALA A 36 3.30 -8.75 -6.12
C ALA A 36 3.12 -8.64 -7.64
N PRO A 37 3.90 -9.44 -8.42
CA PRO A 37 3.86 -9.30 -9.88
C PRO A 37 2.49 -9.61 -10.51
N ASP A 38 1.66 -10.39 -9.83
CA ASP A 38 0.33 -10.74 -10.32
C ASP A 38 -0.77 -9.78 -9.85
N ALA A 39 -0.44 -8.80 -9.04
CA ALA A 39 -1.42 -7.84 -8.55
C ALA A 39 -1.80 -6.84 -9.64
N GLN A 40 -3.05 -6.38 -9.57
CA GLN A 40 -3.56 -5.36 -10.49
C GLN A 40 -3.55 -4.00 -9.81
N GLU A 41 -3.13 -2.98 -10.56
CA GLU A 41 -3.18 -1.60 -10.10
C GLU A 41 -4.57 -1.03 -10.31
N CYS A 42 -5.01 -0.21 -9.37
CA CYS A 42 -6.28 0.52 -9.49
C CYS A 42 -6.26 1.75 -8.59
N ILE A 43 -7.35 2.49 -8.60
CA ILE A 43 -7.60 3.58 -7.65
C ILE A 43 -8.70 3.13 -6.72
N SER A 44 -8.46 3.24 -5.41
CA SER A 44 -9.43 2.92 -4.37
C SER A 44 -9.42 4.05 -3.35
N TYR A 45 -10.59 4.59 -3.02
CA TYR A 45 -10.70 5.75 -2.13
C TYR A 45 -9.83 6.92 -2.61
N ASN A 46 -9.76 7.13 -3.93
CA ASN A 46 -8.92 8.15 -4.58
C ASN A 46 -7.43 7.97 -4.31
N MET A 47 -6.99 6.76 -4.01
CA MET A 47 -5.60 6.43 -3.72
C MET A 47 -5.12 5.30 -4.62
N PRO A 48 -3.81 5.26 -4.95
CA PRO A 48 -3.23 4.09 -5.59
C PRO A 48 -3.46 2.83 -4.77
N ALA A 49 -3.89 1.78 -5.41
CA ALA A 49 -4.18 0.51 -4.77
C ALA A 49 -3.70 -0.65 -5.62
N PHE A 50 -3.41 -1.77 -4.97
CA PHE A 50 -3.07 -3.02 -5.63
C PHE A 50 -3.99 -4.11 -5.10
N THR A 51 -4.51 -4.93 -6.02
CA THR A 51 -5.44 -6.01 -5.67
C THR A 51 -4.92 -7.35 -6.16
N LEU A 52 -5.12 -8.36 -5.34
CA LEU A 52 -4.88 -9.77 -5.68
C LEU A 52 -5.71 -10.61 -4.71
N GLN A 53 -6.82 -11.19 -5.21
CA GLN A 53 -7.80 -11.85 -4.35
C GLN A 53 -8.29 -10.92 -3.24
N GLY A 54 -8.68 -9.70 -3.63
CA GLY A 54 -9.04 -8.62 -2.73
C GLY A 54 -7.94 -7.58 -2.63
N THR A 55 -8.19 -6.54 -1.87
CA THR A 55 -7.21 -5.47 -1.69
C THR A 55 -5.96 -5.98 -0.99
N LEU A 56 -4.80 -5.73 -1.59
CA LEU A 56 -3.52 -5.97 -0.93
C LEU A 56 -3.11 -4.77 -0.08
N VAL A 57 -2.90 -3.65 -0.73
CA VAL A 57 -2.45 -2.41 -0.11
C VAL A 57 -2.98 -1.23 -0.91
N TYR A 58 -3.10 -0.09 -0.25
CA TYR A 58 -3.23 1.19 -0.92
C TYR A 58 -2.46 2.23 -0.12
N PHE A 59 -2.07 3.31 -0.80
CA PHE A 59 -1.23 4.31 -0.17
C PHE A 59 -1.57 5.71 -0.69
N ALA A 60 -1.19 6.71 0.09
CA ALA A 60 -1.45 8.10 -0.28
C ALA A 60 -0.30 8.98 0.19
N ALA A 61 -0.03 10.04 -0.59
CA ALA A 61 0.93 11.05 -0.19
C ALA A 61 0.20 12.18 0.53
N PHE A 62 0.66 12.51 1.73
CA PHE A 62 0.20 13.64 2.49
C PHE A 62 1.32 14.67 2.59
N LYS A 63 1.06 15.79 3.24
CA LYS A 63 2.01 16.88 3.28
C LYS A 63 3.37 16.49 3.85
N LYS A 64 3.38 15.63 4.89
CA LYS A 64 4.60 15.26 5.61
C LYS A 64 4.88 13.77 5.68
N HIS A 65 3.99 12.93 5.12
CA HIS A 65 4.16 11.49 5.21
C HIS A 65 3.44 10.77 4.08
N ILE A 66 3.82 9.52 3.88
CA ILE A 66 3.06 8.57 3.06
C ILE A 66 2.22 7.72 3.99
N GLY A 67 0.91 7.69 3.77
CA GLY A 67 0.02 6.77 4.47
C GLY A 67 0.00 5.42 3.75
N PHE A 68 -0.02 4.33 4.50
CA PHE A 68 -0.01 2.98 3.95
C PHE A 68 -1.09 2.14 4.64
N TYR A 69 -1.96 1.54 3.86
CA TYR A 69 -3.21 0.93 4.31
C TYR A 69 -3.44 -0.42 3.65
N PRO A 70 -4.37 -1.23 4.11
CA PRO A 70 -5.09 -1.14 5.38
C PRO A 70 -4.22 -1.61 6.54
N PRO A 71 -4.68 -1.45 7.79
CA PRO A 71 -3.96 -2.00 8.94
C PRO A 71 -3.70 -3.49 8.77
N LEU A 72 -2.54 -3.93 9.19
CA LEU A 72 -2.04 -5.27 8.92
C LEU A 72 -1.97 -6.10 10.21
N ARG A 73 -2.43 -7.34 10.14
CA ARG A 73 -2.14 -8.31 11.19
C ARG A 73 -0.78 -8.92 10.91
N ALA A 74 0.19 -8.59 11.73
CA ALA A 74 1.56 -9.02 11.57
C ALA A 74 1.94 -10.02 12.66
N ASP A 75 2.87 -10.93 12.35
CA ASP A 75 3.49 -11.74 13.40
C ASP A 75 4.35 -10.85 14.30
N ALA A 76 4.86 -11.40 15.41
CA ALA A 76 5.61 -10.61 16.40
C ALA A 76 6.83 -9.91 15.80
N LYS A 77 7.52 -10.58 14.88
CA LYS A 77 8.72 -10.03 14.26
C LYS A 77 8.38 -8.83 13.35
N LEU A 78 7.37 -8.98 12.51
CA LEU A 78 6.95 -7.91 11.62
C LEU A 78 6.27 -6.78 12.39
N ALA A 79 5.48 -7.11 13.42
CA ALA A 79 4.85 -6.11 14.28
C ALA A 79 5.89 -5.19 14.92
N LYS A 80 7.00 -5.76 15.36
CA LYS A 80 8.12 -4.98 15.91
C LYS A 80 8.72 -4.05 14.85
N ALA A 81 8.90 -4.55 13.62
CA ALA A 81 9.47 -3.78 12.52
C ALA A 81 8.58 -2.62 12.09
N ILE A 82 7.25 -2.78 12.12
CA ILE A 82 6.32 -1.73 11.70
C ILE A 82 5.95 -0.76 12.82
N SER A 83 6.22 -1.11 14.09
CA SER A 83 5.79 -0.30 15.23
C SER A 83 6.24 1.16 15.18
N PRO A 84 7.46 1.50 14.71
CA PRO A 84 7.86 2.92 14.61
C PRO A 84 6.99 3.73 13.65
N TYR A 85 6.28 3.08 12.74
CA TYR A 85 5.46 3.73 11.72
C TYR A 85 3.97 3.65 12.01
N ALA A 86 3.57 2.86 13.00
CA ALA A 86 2.16 2.60 13.27
C ALA A 86 1.47 3.83 13.87
N GLY A 87 0.35 4.22 13.27
CA GLY A 87 -0.53 5.25 13.81
C GLY A 87 -1.52 4.67 14.80
N GLU A 88 -2.39 5.51 15.33
CA GLU A 88 -3.36 5.14 16.36
C GLU A 88 -4.30 4.01 15.94
N LYS A 89 -4.65 3.98 14.66
CA LYS A 89 -5.58 2.99 14.13
C LYS A 89 -4.88 1.84 13.42
N GLY A 90 -3.56 1.72 13.59
CA GLY A 90 -2.78 0.67 12.98
C GLY A 90 -2.33 0.93 11.55
N ASN A 91 -2.80 2.01 10.92
CA ASN A 91 -2.29 2.43 9.62
C ASN A 91 -0.84 2.87 9.75
N LEU A 92 -0.05 2.65 8.71
CA LEU A 92 1.36 3.02 8.75
C LEU A 92 1.55 4.43 8.18
N ARG A 93 2.50 5.16 8.76
CA ARG A 93 2.90 6.49 8.30
C ARG A 93 4.40 6.52 8.12
N PHE A 94 4.83 6.77 6.88
CA PHE A 94 6.26 6.87 6.56
C PHE A 94 6.61 8.35 6.39
N PRO A 95 7.35 8.96 7.33
CA PRO A 95 7.68 10.38 7.23
C PRO A 95 8.48 10.69 5.96
N LEU A 96 8.16 11.81 5.31
CA LEU A 96 8.86 12.22 4.09
C LEU A 96 10.28 12.71 4.33
N ASP A 97 10.60 13.10 5.57
CA ASP A 97 11.93 13.57 5.93
C ASP A 97 12.88 12.44 6.32
N GLN A 98 12.46 11.19 6.18
CA GLN A 98 13.27 10.01 6.48
C GLN A 98 13.24 9.08 5.28
N PRO A 99 14.25 8.19 5.15
CA PRO A 99 14.21 7.19 4.09
C PRO A 99 12.98 6.31 4.20
N ILE A 100 12.31 6.07 3.07
CA ILE A 100 11.16 5.17 3.03
C ILE A 100 11.67 3.73 3.17
N PRO A 101 11.08 2.92 4.07
CA PRO A 101 11.56 1.55 4.29
C PRO A 101 11.03 0.59 3.22
N PHE A 102 11.63 0.63 2.02
CA PHE A 102 11.15 -0.16 0.88
C PHE A 102 11.18 -1.67 1.15
N ASP A 103 12.21 -2.16 1.85
CA ASP A 103 12.28 -3.57 2.21
C ASP A 103 11.12 -3.99 3.12
N LEU A 104 10.73 -3.11 4.04
CA LEU A 104 9.59 -3.36 4.91
C LEU A 104 8.28 -3.39 4.12
N ILE A 105 8.13 -2.45 3.17
CA ILE A 105 6.95 -2.42 2.29
C ILE A 105 6.84 -3.73 1.53
N ALA A 106 7.94 -4.23 0.97
CA ALA A 106 7.95 -5.50 0.25
C ALA A 106 7.52 -6.67 1.16
N LYS A 107 7.99 -6.69 2.40
CA LYS A 107 7.60 -7.74 3.36
C LYS A 107 6.11 -7.68 3.70
N ILE A 108 5.59 -6.47 3.88
CA ILE A 108 4.16 -6.27 4.15
C ILE A 108 3.32 -6.77 2.97
N VAL A 109 3.70 -6.43 1.75
CA VAL A 109 2.98 -6.87 0.55
C VAL A 109 2.98 -8.39 0.44
N LYS A 110 4.12 -9.03 0.65
CA LYS A 110 4.23 -10.49 0.60
C LYS A 110 3.34 -11.18 1.65
N LEU A 111 3.28 -10.62 2.85
CA LEU A 111 2.40 -11.15 3.88
C LEU A 111 0.92 -10.97 3.50
N ARG A 112 0.56 -9.82 2.94
CA ARG A 112 -0.81 -9.58 2.48
C ARG A 112 -1.23 -10.55 1.40
N ILE A 113 -0.32 -10.85 0.46
CA ILE A 113 -0.59 -11.88 -0.58
C ILE A 113 -0.93 -13.20 0.09
N LYS A 114 -0.09 -13.64 1.03
CA LYS A 114 -0.29 -14.89 1.72
C LYS A 114 -1.64 -14.93 2.46
N GLN A 115 -1.99 -13.85 3.13
CA GLN A 115 -3.25 -13.73 3.86
C GLN A 115 -4.45 -13.76 2.92
N ASN A 116 -4.38 -13.02 1.81
CA ASN A 116 -5.47 -12.98 0.83
C ASN A 116 -5.68 -14.35 0.16
N LEU A 117 -4.61 -15.03 -0.21
CA LEU A 117 -4.72 -16.36 -0.81
C LEU A 117 -5.25 -17.39 0.17
N SER A 118 -4.84 -17.32 1.43
CA SER A 118 -5.35 -18.20 2.47
C SER A 118 -6.85 -18.00 2.71
N LYS A 119 -7.28 -16.74 2.74
CA LYS A 119 -8.70 -16.38 2.88
C LYS A 119 -9.51 -16.88 1.68
N ALA A 120 -9.00 -16.72 0.47
CA ALA A 120 -9.67 -17.18 -0.74
C ALA A 120 -9.85 -18.70 -0.74
N ARG A 121 -8.83 -19.46 -0.27
CA ARG A 121 -8.94 -20.92 -0.14
C ARG A 121 -10.01 -21.32 0.86
N ARG A 122 -10.10 -20.62 1.98
CA ARG A 122 -11.14 -20.92 3.00
C ARG A 122 -12.53 -20.65 2.44
N HIS A 123 -12.71 -19.57 1.69
CA HIS A 123 -13.98 -19.26 1.03
C HIS A 123 -14.35 -20.33 0.03
N ALA A 124 -13.41 -20.81 -0.79
CA ALA A 124 -13.65 -21.87 -1.74
C ALA A 124 -14.10 -23.16 -1.06
N ARG A 125 -13.52 -23.50 0.11
CA ARG A 125 -13.91 -24.68 0.87
C ARG A 125 -15.31 -24.58 1.48
N THR A 126 -15.71 -23.38 1.90
CA THR A 126 -16.99 -23.19 2.60
C THR A 126 -18.14 -22.90 1.66
N SER A 127 -17.89 -22.63 0.39
CA SER A 127 -18.92 -22.28 -0.57
C SER A 127 -19.60 -23.50 -1.20
N LYS A 128 -19.33 -24.69 -0.75
CA LYS A 128 -20.01 -25.89 -1.24
C LYS A 128 -21.42 -26.04 -0.69
#